data_7e1b0600840d505213d3c094e7964d51
#
_entry.id   7e1b0600840d505213d3c094e7964d51
#
_cell.length_a   1.000
_cell.length_b   1.000
_cell.length_c   1.000
_cell.angle_alpha   90.00
_cell.angle_beta   90.00
_cell.angle_gamma   90.00
#
_symmetry.space_group_name_H-M   'P 1'
#
loop_
_entity.id
_entity.type
_entity.pdbx_description
1 polymer ?
#
loop_
_entity_poly.entity_id
_entity_poly.type
_entity_poly.pdbx_seq_one_letter_code
_entity_poly.pdbx_strand_id
1 'polypeptide(L)'
;MLHLIKYNLLVKLRNFNMTFWPLVFPLILGTFFFFAFGNLNDADFETVQVAMVQETSPNPLFSFYIEQVKKSNSDLLNIQEMDESAALTALKSKKISGIYYNEMTPSLTVNAHGIPESILQSILENYNNSLHTIQNILKEHPSRIPEGCFLRIFCIVCRLLL
;
A
#
# COMPACT_ATOMS: atom_id res chain seq x y z
N MET A 1 -28.69 25.81 42.67
CA MET A 1 -28.03 25.27 41.49
C MET A 1 -28.26 23.77 41.31
N LEU A 2 -28.01 22.92 42.33
CA LEU A 2 -28.25 21.46 42.23
C LEU A 2 -29.70 21.06 41.91
N HIS A 3 -30.67 21.80 42.39
CA HIS A 3 -32.11 21.53 42.18
C HIS A 3 -32.52 21.69 40.71
N LEU A 4 -31.97 22.67 40.00
CA LEU A 4 -32.21 22.93 38.58
C LEU A 4 -31.60 21.80 37.69
N ILE A 5 -30.43 21.28 38.06
CA ILE A 5 -29.77 20.18 37.36
C ILE A 5 -30.61 18.90 37.50
N LYS A 6 -31.09 18.61 38.72
CA LYS A 6 -31.94 17.43 39.01
C LYS A 6 -33.24 17.44 38.20
N TYR A 7 -33.96 18.62 38.15
CA TYR A 7 -35.19 18.73 37.38
C TYR A 7 -34.96 18.65 35.87
N ASN A 8 -33.90 19.26 35.33
CA ASN A 8 -33.53 19.13 33.93
C ASN A 8 -33.18 17.70 33.55
N LEU A 9 -32.49 16.97 34.44
CA LEU A 9 -32.17 15.56 34.22
C LEU A 9 -33.41 14.68 34.20
N LEU A 10 -34.35 14.92 35.15
CA LEU A 10 -35.61 14.20 35.24
C LEU A 10 -36.51 14.43 34.02
N VAL A 11 -36.60 15.67 33.53
CA VAL A 11 -37.38 16.03 32.34
C VAL A 11 -36.77 15.38 31.09
N LYS A 12 -35.44 15.35 30.96
CA LYS A 12 -34.74 14.66 29.85
C LYS A 12 -34.93 13.14 29.91
N LEU A 13 -34.83 12.53 31.09
CA LEU A 13 -35.05 11.09 31.27
C LEU A 13 -36.51 10.69 31.05
N ARG A 14 -37.49 11.60 31.32
CA ARG A 14 -38.92 11.35 31.08
C ARG A 14 -39.30 11.43 29.60
N ASN A 15 -38.55 12.15 28.79
CA ASN A 15 -38.63 12.10 27.33
C ASN A 15 -37.68 11.02 26.77
N PHE A 16 -38.06 9.76 27.00
CA PHE A 16 -37.28 8.59 26.61
C PHE A 16 -36.81 8.62 25.15
N ASN A 17 -37.69 9.06 24.27
CA ASN A 17 -37.39 9.10 22.82
C ASN A 17 -36.29 10.11 22.45
N MET A 18 -36.17 11.22 23.20
CA MET A 18 -35.18 12.27 22.95
C MET A 18 -33.81 11.95 23.58
N THR A 19 -33.80 11.13 24.62
CA THR A 19 -32.56 10.74 25.34
C THR A 19 -32.04 9.40 24.87
N PHE A 20 -32.91 8.49 24.41
CA PHE A 20 -32.57 7.17 23.95
C PHE A 20 -31.69 7.19 22.70
N TRP A 21 -32.08 7.94 21.67
CA TRP A 21 -31.36 7.97 20.40
C TRP A 21 -29.91 8.49 20.51
N PRO A 22 -29.61 9.62 21.15
CA PRO A 22 -28.23 10.10 21.26
C PRO A 22 -27.33 9.22 22.12
N LEU A 23 -27.91 8.42 23.03
CA LEU A 23 -27.13 7.58 23.97
C LEU A 23 -26.97 6.14 23.44
N VAL A 24 -28.03 5.57 22.90
CA VAL A 24 -28.06 4.17 22.47
C VAL A 24 -27.48 4.00 21.07
N PHE A 25 -27.71 4.96 20.18
CA PHE A 25 -27.18 4.90 18.82
C PHE A 25 -25.65 4.81 18.75
N PRO A 26 -24.86 5.63 19.46
CA PRO A 26 -23.41 5.47 19.48
C PRO A 26 -22.94 4.14 20.07
N LEU A 27 -23.65 3.61 21.08
CA LEU A 27 -23.33 2.30 21.65
C LEU A 27 -23.59 1.17 20.66
N ILE A 28 -24.74 1.18 19.98
CA ILE A 28 -25.03 0.21 18.93
C ILE A 28 -24.01 0.30 17.80
N LEU A 29 -23.72 1.53 17.34
CA LEU A 29 -22.76 1.78 16.28
C LEU A 29 -21.35 1.31 16.68
N GLY A 30 -20.91 1.65 17.91
CA GLY A 30 -19.63 1.20 18.45
C GLY A 30 -19.54 -0.33 18.56
N THR A 31 -20.62 -0.96 18.99
CA THR A 31 -20.70 -2.44 19.04
C THR A 31 -20.63 -3.05 17.64
N PHE A 32 -21.34 -2.48 16.68
CA PHE A 32 -21.27 -2.91 15.28
C PHE A 32 -19.85 -2.76 14.70
N PHE A 33 -19.20 -1.63 14.94
CA PHE A 33 -17.82 -1.43 14.52
C PHE A 33 -16.86 -2.39 15.23
N PHE A 34 -17.06 -2.64 16.50
CA PHE A 34 -16.24 -3.62 17.23
C PHE A 34 -16.34 -5.02 16.62
N PHE A 35 -17.56 -5.49 16.28
CA PHE A 35 -17.73 -6.78 15.62
C PHE A 35 -17.25 -6.78 14.15
N ALA A 36 -17.47 -5.70 13.43
CA ALA A 36 -17.06 -5.60 12.02
C ALA A 36 -15.54 -5.52 11.87
N PHE A 37 -14.87 -4.79 12.75
CA PHE A 37 -13.43 -4.52 12.66
C PHE A 37 -12.60 -5.26 13.71
N GLY A 38 -13.20 -5.89 14.70
CA GLY A 38 -12.49 -6.67 15.72
C GLY A 38 -11.64 -7.80 15.15
N ASN A 39 -12.10 -8.42 14.06
CA ASN A 39 -11.36 -9.48 13.36
C ASN A 39 -10.29 -8.94 12.39
N LEU A 40 -10.25 -7.63 12.12
CA LEU A 40 -9.21 -7.07 11.25
C LEU A 40 -7.84 -6.99 11.93
N ASN A 41 -7.81 -6.97 13.27
CA ASN A 41 -6.55 -7.05 14.00
C ASN A 41 -5.92 -8.45 13.96
N ASP A 42 -6.70 -9.49 13.70
CA ASP A 42 -6.25 -10.87 13.54
C ASP A 42 -6.06 -11.25 12.05
N ALA A 43 -6.44 -10.36 11.13
CA ALA A 43 -5.96 -10.44 9.77
C ALA A 43 -4.49 -9.98 9.82
N ASP A 44 -3.59 -10.92 10.17
CA ASP A 44 -2.19 -10.82 9.81
C ASP A 44 -2.20 -10.38 8.34
N PHE A 45 -1.72 -9.17 8.07
CA PHE A 45 -1.44 -8.79 6.69
C PHE A 45 -0.36 -9.77 6.23
N GLU A 46 -0.81 -10.86 5.63
CA GLU A 46 0.11 -11.85 5.08
C GLU A 46 1.09 -11.09 4.22
N THR A 47 2.34 -11.19 4.58
CA THR A 47 3.44 -10.59 3.82
C THR A 47 3.27 -10.99 2.37
N VAL A 48 3.07 -10.02 1.48
CA VAL A 48 2.86 -10.28 0.05
C VAL A 48 4.12 -10.91 -0.51
N GLN A 49 4.04 -12.18 -0.83
CA GLN A 49 5.14 -12.93 -1.42
C GLN A 49 5.21 -12.63 -2.91
N VAL A 50 6.37 -12.18 -3.38
CA VAL A 50 6.58 -11.77 -4.77
C VAL A 50 7.87 -12.40 -5.31
N ALA A 51 7.82 -12.92 -6.53
CA ALA A 51 9.01 -13.33 -7.25
C ALA A 51 9.55 -12.18 -8.09
N MET A 52 10.86 -12.08 -8.17
CA MET A 52 11.55 -11.25 -9.15
C MET A 52 12.38 -12.14 -10.05
N VAL A 53 12.07 -12.12 -11.34
CA VAL A 53 12.81 -12.82 -12.39
C VAL A 53 13.74 -11.81 -13.06
N GLN A 54 15.02 -12.13 -13.07
CA GLN A 54 16.02 -11.31 -13.77
C GLN A 54 16.19 -11.83 -15.20
N GLU A 55 15.97 -10.95 -16.15
CA GLU A 55 16.19 -11.20 -17.57
C GLU A 55 17.65 -10.92 -17.97
N THR A 56 17.99 -11.25 -19.22
CA THR A 56 19.34 -11.08 -19.78
C THR A 56 19.84 -9.61 -19.75
N SER A 57 18.92 -8.65 -19.71
CA SER A 57 19.22 -7.20 -19.63
C SER A 57 18.44 -6.54 -18.50
N PRO A 58 18.86 -6.72 -17.24
CA PRO A 58 18.14 -6.18 -16.10
C PRO A 58 18.17 -4.65 -16.09
N ASN A 59 17.05 -4.03 -15.71
CA ASN A 59 16.97 -2.58 -15.54
C ASN A 59 17.52 -2.20 -14.15
N PRO A 60 18.69 -1.51 -14.07
CA PRO A 60 19.30 -1.18 -12.79
C PRO A 60 18.46 -0.18 -11.97
N LEU A 61 17.67 0.68 -12.63
CA LEU A 61 16.80 1.65 -11.96
C LEU A 61 15.63 0.94 -11.28
N PHE A 62 15.06 -0.06 -11.93
CA PHE A 62 13.98 -0.85 -11.35
C PHE A 62 14.47 -1.69 -10.16
N SER A 63 15.64 -2.32 -10.27
CA SER A 63 16.26 -3.05 -9.16
C SER A 63 16.47 -2.13 -7.95
N PHE A 64 17.01 -0.94 -8.16
CA PHE A 64 17.21 0.05 -7.10
C PHE A 64 15.88 0.50 -6.47
N TYR A 65 14.86 0.76 -7.30
CA TYR A 65 13.53 1.14 -6.83
C TYR A 65 12.92 0.06 -5.93
N ILE A 66 12.92 -1.19 -6.38
CA ILE A 66 12.41 -2.33 -5.63
C ILE A 66 13.16 -2.53 -4.31
N GLU A 67 14.48 -2.30 -4.29
CA GLU A 67 15.27 -2.35 -3.06
C GLU A 67 14.85 -1.26 -2.06
N GLN A 68 14.53 -0.05 -2.53
CA GLN A 68 14.01 1.00 -1.67
C GLN A 68 12.61 0.68 -1.12
N VAL A 69 11.72 0.16 -1.95
CA VAL A 69 10.39 -0.30 -1.55
C VAL A 69 10.50 -1.40 -0.50
N LYS A 70 11.39 -2.37 -0.69
CA LYS A 70 11.65 -3.46 0.26
C LYS A 70 12.17 -2.92 1.60
N LYS A 71 13.07 -1.93 1.60
CA LYS A 71 13.58 -1.31 2.83
C LYS A 71 12.51 -0.52 3.59
N SER A 72 11.61 0.16 2.86
CA SER A 72 10.56 0.97 3.46
C SER A 72 9.39 0.15 4.00
N ASN A 73 9.13 -1.02 3.41
CA ASN A 73 7.96 -1.87 3.69
C ASN A 73 8.37 -3.33 3.91
N SER A 74 9.41 -3.58 4.69
CA SER A 74 9.96 -4.93 4.95
C SER A 74 8.93 -5.92 5.50
N ASP A 75 7.95 -5.41 6.25
CA ASP A 75 6.94 -6.23 6.91
C ASP A 75 5.77 -6.60 5.98
N LEU A 76 5.59 -5.85 4.89
CA LEU A 76 4.48 -6.03 3.95
C LEU A 76 4.87 -6.80 2.68
N LEU A 77 6.15 -6.73 2.27
CA LEU A 77 6.63 -7.26 1.00
C LEU A 77 7.84 -8.17 1.21
N ASN A 78 7.70 -9.41 0.79
CA ASN A 78 8.80 -10.37 0.71
C ASN A 78 9.11 -10.69 -0.76
N ILE A 79 10.17 -10.08 -1.27
CA ILE A 79 10.59 -10.25 -2.66
C ILE A 79 11.72 -11.27 -2.71
N GLN A 80 11.52 -12.35 -3.44
CA GLN A 80 12.48 -13.43 -3.63
C GLN A 80 12.89 -13.47 -5.10
N GLU A 81 14.21 -13.54 -5.35
CA GLU A 81 14.72 -13.77 -6.68
C GLU A 81 14.64 -15.26 -7.00
N MET A 82 14.06 -15.59 -8.12
CA MET A 82 13.94 -16.98 -8.57
C MET A 82 13.90 -17.08 -10.09
N ASP A 83 14.12 -18.28 -10.59
CA ASP A 83 14.03 -18.58 -12.00
C ASP A 83 12.58 -18.52 -12.50
N GLU A 84 12.37 -18.17 -13.77
CA GLU A 84 11.06 -18.01 -14.38
C GLU A 84 10.18 -19.25 -14.21
N SER A 85 10.73 -20.42 -14.44
CA SER A 85 10.01 -21.70 -14.33
C SER A 85 9.51 -21.97 -12.91
N ALA A 86 10.34 -21.66 -11.92
CA ALA A 86 10.02 -21.77 -10.50
C ALA A 86 8.96 -20.71 -10.08
N ALA A 87 9.11 -19.48 -10.56
CA ALA A 87 8.18 -18.39 -10.30
C ALA A 87 6.78 -18.70 -10.85
N LEU A 88 6.66 -19.18 -12.09
CA LEU A 88 5.40 -19.58 -12.69
C LEU A 88 4.72 -20.74 -11.94
N THR A 89 5.49 -21.70 -11.47
CA THR A 89 4.97 -22.80 -10.66
C THR A 89 4.48 -22.32 -9.30
N ALA A 90 5.21 -21.41 -8.65
CA ALA A 90 4.84 -20.80 -7.38
C ALA A 90 3.59 -19.92 -7.52
N LEU A 91 3.46 -19.19 -8.63
CA LEU A 91 2.29 -18.37 -8.93
C LEU A 91 1.03 -19.24 -9.15
N LYS A 92 1.14 -20.33 -9.92
CA LYS A 92 0.05 -21.29 -10.13
C LYS A 92 -0.39 -21.98 -8.85
N SER A 93 0.54 -22.28 -7.95
CA SER A 93 0.26 -22.87 -6.64
C SER A 93 -0.20 -21.84 -5.59
N LYS A 94 -0.37 -20.58 -5.96
CA LYS A 94 -0.78 -19.45 -5.08
C LYS A 94 0.16 -19.24 -3.90
N LYS A 95 1.42 -19.63 -4.01
CA LYS A 95 2.44 -19.35 -3.00
C LYS A 95 2.96 -17.92 -3.07
N ILE A 96 2.85 -17.31 -4.25
CA ILE A 96 3.22 -15.91 -4.50
C ILE A 96 2.05 -15.19 -5.15
N SER A 97 1.93 -13.89 -4.90
CA SER A 97 0.86 -13.04 -5.43
C SER A 97 1.17 -12.48 -6.82
N GLY A 98 2.44 -12.39 -7.17
CA GLY A 98 2.86 -11.88 -8.49
C GLY A 98 4.32 -12.11 -8.80
N ILE A 99 4.67 -11.89 -10.08
CA ILE A 99 6.03 -12.01 -10.61
C ILE A 99 6.37 -10.67 -11.26
N TYR A 100 7.45 -10.04 -10.82
CA TYR A 100 8.08 -8.93 -11.53
C TYR A 100 9.13 -9.45 -12.47
N TYR A 101 9.04 -9.04 -13.72
CA TYR A 101 10.09 -9.25 -14.72
C TYR A 101 10.95 -8.00 -14.78
N ASN A 102 12.23 -8.17 -14.47
CA ASN A 102 13.20 -7.07 -14.51
C ASN A 102 13.83 -6.97 -15.91
N GLU A 103 13.07 -6.37 -16.81
CA GLU A 103 13.48 -6.05 -18.17
C GLU A 103 13.71 -4.55 -18.34
N MET A 104 14.11 -4.10 -19.53
CA MET A 104 14.19 -2.66 -19.89
C MET A 104 12.87 -1.93 -19.61
N THR A 105 11.75 -2.58 -19.86
CA THR A 105 10.39 -2.16 -19.48
C THR A 105 9.84 -3.15 -18.45
N PRO A 106 9.94 -2.86 -17.15
CA PRO A 106 9.47 -3.79 -16.14
C PRO A 106 8.01 -4.15 -16.31
N SER A 107 7.70 -5.44 -16.18
CA SER A 107 6.35 -5.97 -16.29
C SER A 107 5.96 -6.77 -15.05
N LEU A 108 4.64 -6.90 -14.81
CA LEU A 108 4.07 -7.62 -13.69
C LEU A 108 3.08 -8.67 -14.21
N THR A 109 3.26 -9.90 -13.76
CA THR A 109 2.28 -10.97 -13.99
C THR A 109 1.64 -11.39 -12.67
N VAL A 110 0.31 -11.37 -12.62
CA VAL A 110 -0.48 -11.78 -11.47
C VAL A 110 -1.49 -12.86 -11.88
N ASN A 111 -1.90 -13.70 -10.93
CA ASN A 111 -2.82 -14.81 -11.22
C ASN A 111 -4.29 -14.47 -10.92
N ALA A 112 -4.55 -13.47 -10.10
CA ALA A 112 -5.89 -13.12 -9.64
C ALA A 112 -6.04 -11.59 -9.52
N HIS A 113 -7.24 -11.14 -9.16
CA HIS A 113 -7.49 -9.76 -8.76
C HIS A 113 -7.82 -9.75 -7.26
N GLY A 114 -6.93 -9.15 -6.47
CA GLY A 114 -7.07 -9.04 -5.04
C GLY A 114 -6.32 -7.82 -4.49
N ILE A 115 -6.31 -7.68 -3.17
CA ILE A 115 -5.60 -6.59 -2.50
C ILE A 115 -4.08 -6.69 -2.72
N PRO A 116 -3.43 -7.87 -2.56
CA PRO A 116 -2.01 -8.02 -2.81
C PRO A 116 -1.60 -7.64 -4.24
N GLU A 117 -2.36 -8.10 -5.23
CA GLU A 117 -2.10 -7.84 -6.63
C GLU A 117 -2.26 -6.35 -6.98
N SER A 118 -3.25 -5.69 -6.37
CA SER A 118 -3.45 -4.24 -6.53
C SER A 118 -2.30 -3.43 -5.94
N ILE A 119 -1.72 -3.88 -4.82
CA ILE A 119 -0.53 -3.26 -4.23
C ILE A 119 0.65 -3.40 -5.19
N LEU A 120 0.87 -4.58 -5.76
CA LEU A 120 1.96 -4.82 -6.72
C LEU A 120 1.82 -3.97 -7.98
N GLN A 121 0.60 -3.85 -8.50
CA GLN A 121 0.32 -2.99 -9.63
C GLN A 121 0.60 -1.52 -9.31
N SER A 122 0.18 -1.04 -8.15
CA SER A 122 0.44 0.33 -7.71
C SER A 122 1.94 0.64 -7.59
N ILE A 123 2.74 -0.33 -7.14
CA ILE A 123 4.21 -0.19 -7.07
C ILE A 123 4.80 -0.01 -8.48
N LEU A 124 4.36 -0.80 -9.45
CA LEU A 124 4.82 -0.68 -10.84
C LEU A 124 4.37 0.63 -11.49
N GLU A 125 3.13 1.05 -11.25
CA GLU A 125 2.61 2.33 -11.73
C GLU A 125 3.36 3.52 -11.13
N ASN A 126 3.67 3.48 -9.83
CA ASN A 126 4.47 4.50 -9.16
C ASN A 126 5.89 4.59 -9.74
N TYR A 127 6.50 3.45 -10.08
CA TYR A 127 7.79 3.44 -10.77
C TYR A 127 7.70 4.13 -12.13
N ASN A 128 6.70 3.79 -12.94
CA ASN A 128 6.50 4.39 -14.27
C ASN A 128 6.22 5.89 -14.17
N ASN A 129 5.38 6.32 -13.24
CA ASN A 129 5.09 7.73 -12.98
C ASN A 129 6.35 8.49 -12.55
N SER A 130 7.19 7.88 -11.72
CA SER A 130 8.47 8.44 -11.30
C SER A 130 9.41 8.64 -12.51
N LEU A 131 9.49 7.66 -13.40
CA LEU A 131 10.27 7.78 -14.64
C LEU A 131 9.75 8.91 -15.53
N HIS A 132 8.44 9.00 -15.74
CA HIS A 132 7.85 10.09 -16.53
C HIS A 132 8.14 11.46 -15.92
N THR A 133 8.04 11.59 -14.61
CA THR A 133 8.36 12.83 -13.90
C THR A 133 9.82 13.23 -14.11
N ILE A 134 10.74 12.28 -13.98
CA ILE A 134 12.17 12.51 -14.20
C ILE A 134 12.43 12.92 -15.65
N GLN A 135 11.83 12.23 -16.62
CA GLN A 135 11.97 12.56 -18.04
C GLN A 135 11.46 13.97 -18.36
N ASN A 136 10.35 14.39 -17.75
CA ASN A 136 9.81 15.73 -17.96
C ASN A 136 10.73 16.81 -17.36
N ILE A 137 11.24 16.59 -16.14
CA ILE A 137 12.22 17.50 -15.51
C ILE A 137 13.48 17.62 -16.36
N LEU A 138 13.96 16.50 -16.91
CA LEU A 138 15.15 16.49 -17.79
C LEU A 138 14.92 17.25 -19.10
N LYS A 139 13.71 17.20 -19.66
CA LYS A 139 13.34 17.96 -20.88
C LYS A 139 13.24 19.46 -20.63
N GLU A 140 12.68 19.87 -19.48
CA GLU A 140 12.48 21.28 -19.16
C GLU A 140 13.76 21.97 -18.70
N HIS A 141 14.67 21.27 -18.01
CA HIS A 141 15.89 21.83 -17.42
C HIS A 141 17.16 21.00 -17.69
N PRO A 142 17.59 20.85 -18.95
CA PRO A 142 18.73 20.00 -19.30
C PRO A 142 20.06 20.45 -18.69
N SER A 143 20.21 21.74 -18.34
CA SER A 143 21.47 22.34 -17.89
C SER A 143 21.70 22.32 -16.37
N ARG A 144 20.74 21.87 -15.57
CA ARG A 144 20.82 21.90 -14.10
C ARG A 144 21.25 20.60 -13.42
N ILE A 145 21.52 19.56 -14.19
CA ILE A 145 21.78 18.24 -13.62
C ILE A 145 23.28 17.95 -13.73
N PRO A 146 24.03 17.93 -12.60
CA PRO A 146 25.41 17.49 -12.61
C PRO A 146 25.47 15.99 -12.94
N GLU A 147 26.49 15.60 -13.70
CA GLU A 147 26.78 14.20 -14.00
C GLU A 147 26.85 13.39 -12.69
N GLY A 148 26.02 12.36 -12.54
CA GLY A 148 25.87 11.56 -11.31
C GLY A 148 24.64 11.87 -10.44
N CYS A 149 23.87 12.92 -10.73
CA CYS A 149 22.68 13.29 -9.93
C CYS A 149 21.42 12.48 -10.26
N PHE A 150 21.44 11.69 -11.35
CA PHE A 150 20.28 10.93 -11.81
C PHE A 150 19.75 9.96 -10.73
N LEU A 151 20.63 9.23 -10.07
CA LEU A 151 20.28 8.33 -8.95
C LEU A 151 19.80 9.09 -7.72
N ARG A 152 20.31 10.29 -7.45
CA ARG A 152 19.88 11.12 -6.33
C ARG A 152 18.50 11.73 -6.56
N ILE A 153 18.21 12.21 -7.76
CA ILE A 153 16.89 12.74 -8.13
C ILE A 153 15.85 11.61 -8.08
N PHE A 154 16.18 10.44 -8.60
CA PHE A 154 15.33 9.26 -8.54
C PHE A 154 15.03 8.86 -7.08
N CYS A 155 16.03 8.86 -6.21
CA CYS A 155 15.86 8.57 -4.79
C CYS A 155 14.98 9.60 -4.07
N ILE A 156 15.11 10.90 -4.40
CA ILE A 156 14.29 11.98 -3.82
C ILE A 156 12.84 11.86 -4.29
N VAL A 157 12.61 11.61 -5.57
CA VAL A 157 11.26 11.47 -6.14
C VAL A 157 10.58 10.21 -5.58
N CYS A 158 11.28 9.09 -5.47
CA CYS A 158 10.75 7.89 -4.84
C CYS A 158 10.40 8.11 -3.35
N ARG A 159 11.19 8.89 -2.62
CA ARG A 159 10.95 9.19 -1.20
C ARG A 159 9.79 10.16 -0.96
N LEU A 160 9.42 10.96 -1.95
CA LEU A 160 8.28 11.89 -1.89
C LEU A 160 6.97 11.26 -2.30
N LEU A 161 7.01 10.12 -3.02
CA LEU A 161 5.84 9.42 -3.56
C LEU A 161 5.45 8.16 -2.76
N LEU A 162 6.26 7.75 -1.79
CA LEU A 162 5.98 6.70 -0.80
C LEU A 162 5.57 7.31 0.54
#